data_8fb1be4be1ec9780e092a07c1dd36bed
#
_entry.id   8fb1be4be1ec9780e092a07c1dd36bed
#
_cell.length_a   1.000
_cell.length_b   1.000
_cell.length_c   1.000
_cell.angle_alpha   90.00
_cell.angle_beta   90.00
_cell.angle_gamma   90.00
#
_symmetry.space_group_name_H-M   'P 1'
#
loop_
_entity.id
_entity.type
_entity.pdbx_description
1 polymer ?
#
loop_
_entity_poly.entity_id
_entity_poly.type
_entity_poly.pdbx_seq_one_letter_code
_entity_poly.pdbx_strand_id
1 'polypeptide(L)'
;MSDAFKIERYSITDKRNVLELLKSAELPVEDLTDETMKNFMVARGKDDSIIGVAGVEIHRENGLLRSLAVDPAYRGKGLGILLTRKIESLAREKGINTIYLLTMTAADFFPMLGYEVTQRDTVPASIRNTPEFKNICPVSAVCLLKVFDFTKR
;
A
#
# COMPACT_ATOMS: atom_id res chain seq x y z
N MET A 1 -2.87 -6.30 -27.32
CA MET A 1 -1.53 -6.15 -26.86
C MET A 1 -1.48 -5.73 -25.40
N SER A 2 -0.76 -6.45 -24.60
CA SER A 2 -0.67 -6.10 -23.19
C SER A 2 0.23 -4.87 -23.00
N ASP A 3 -0.08 -4.10 -21.98
CA ASP A 3 0.79 -3.02 -21.58
C ASP A 3 2.05 -3.59 -21.00
N ALA A 4 3.18 -3.08 -21.42
CA ALA A 4 4.45 -3.54 -20.91
C ALA A 4 4.75 -2.82 -19.60
N PHE A 5 4.60 -3.52 -18.49
CA PHE A 5 5.03 -3.00 -17.20
C PHE A 5 5.57 -4.14 -16.35
N LYS A 6 6.35 -3.78 -15.34
CA LYS A 6 7.01 -4.72 -14.47
C LYS A 6 6.86 -4.24 -13.03
N ILE A 7 6.53 -5.16 -12.12
CA ILE A 7 6.41 -4.84 -10.70
C ILE A 7 7.60 -5.46 -9.97
N GLU A 8 8.32 -4.65 -9.21
CA GLU A 8 9.50 -5.11 -8.49
C GLU A 8 9.70 -4.31 -7.21
N ARG A 9 10.67 -4.72 -6.41
CA ARG A 9 10.97 -4.05 -5.16
C ARG A 9 11.47 -2.63 -5.41
N TYR A 10 11.07 -1.73 -4.52
CA TYR A 10 11.55 -0.36 -4.52
C TYR A 10 13.06 -0.31 -4.31
N SER A 11 13.74 0.61 -4.99
CA SER A 11 15.14 0.92 -4.81
C SER A 11 15.28 2.40 -4.44
N ILE A 12 16.33 2.73 -3.70
CA ILE A 12 16.55 4.12 -3.27
C ILE A 12 16.62 5.09 -4.46
N THR A 13 17.05 4.60 -5.62
CA THR A 13 17.09 5.43 -6.82
C THR A 13 15.71 5.82 -7.34
N ASP A 14 14.66 5.13 -6.86
CA ASP A 14 13.27 5.41 -7.24
C ASP A 14 12.63 6.47 -6.37
N LYS A 15 13.30 6.88 -5.28
CA LYS A 15 12.66 7.67 -4.24
C LYS A 15 12.00 8.93 -4.76
N ARG A 16 12.73 9.69 -5.56
CA ARG A 16 12.21 10.97 -6.08
C ARG A 16 10.94 10.76 -6.89
N ASN A 17 10.96 9.81 -7.81
CA ASN A 17 9.81 9.56 -8.69
C ASN A 17 8.63 8.98 -7.93
N VAL A 18 8.91 8.14 -6.93
CA VAL A 18 7.84 7.61 -6.07
C VAL A 18 7.18 8.73 -5.29
N LEU A 19 7.98 9.60 -4.66
CA LEU A 19 7.42 10.71 -3.90
C LEU A 19 6.60 11.66 -4.78
N GLU A 20 7.06 11.90 -6.01
CA GLU A 20 6.31 12.74 -6.94
C GLU A 20 4.97 12.12 -7.30
N LEU A 21 4.94 10.80 -7.54
CA LEU A 21 3.70 10.12 -7.86
C LEU A 21 2.73 10.19 -6.67
N LEU A 22 3.22 9.96 -5.45
CA LEU A 22 2.38 10.00 -4.27
C LEU A 22 1.81 11.40 -4.03
N LYS A 23 2.64 12.44 -4.21
CA LYS A 23 2.15 13.81 -4.06
C LYS A 23 1.08 14.14 -5.09
N SER A 24 1.26 13.70 -6.32
CA SER A 24 0.27 13.95 -7.36
C SER A 24 -1.05 13.24 -7.06
N ALA A 25 -1.02 12.14 -6.32
CA ALA A 25 -2.21 11.41 -5.88
C ALA A 25 -2.76 11.93 -4.57
N GLU A 26 -2.15 12.99 -4.01
CA GLU A 26 -2.55 13.60 -2.73
C GLU A 26 -2.46 12.64 -1.56
N LEU A 27 -1.46 11.76 -1.58
CA LEU A 27 -1.20 10.83 -0.50
C LEU A 27 -0.07 11.34 0.40
N PRO A 28 -0.10 11.02 1.70
CA PRO A 28 0.91 11.51 2.64
C PRO A 28 2.30 11.02 2.31
N VAL A 29 3.29 11.90 2.40
CA VAL A 29 4.70 11.55 2.21
C VAL A 29 5.56 12.04 3.37
N GLU A 30 4.99 12.82 4.30
CA GLU A 30 5.76 13.50 5.34
C GLU A 30 6.51 12.53 6.26
N ASP A 31 5.94 11.34 6.47
CA ASP A 31 6.52 10.36 7.37
C ASP A 31 7.36 9.30 6.65
N LEU A 32 7.51 9.41 5.34
CA LEU A 32 8.25 8.41 4.58
C LEU A 32 9.75 8.59 4.74
N THR A 33 10.42 7.52 5.13
CA THR A 33 11.87 7.46 5.28
C THR A 33 12.38 6.30 4.46
N ASP A 34 13.69 6.22 4.30
CA ASP A 34 14.29 5.09 3.58
C ASP A 34 13.94 3.77 4.27
N GLU A 35 13.85 3.79 5.61
CA GLU A 35 13.49 2.60 6.36
C GLU A 35 12.06 2.14 6.08
N THR A 36 11.10 3.08 6.08
CA THR A 36 9.70 2.71 5.82
C THR A 36 9.49 2.30 4.37
N MET A 37 10.26 2.87 3.45
CA MET A 37 10.08 2.58 2.03
C MET A 37 10.76 1.29 1.58
N LYS A 38 11.54 0.64 2.43
CA LYS A 38 12.23 -0.59 2.03
C LYS A 38 11.28 -1.72 1.66
N ASN A 39 10.05 -1.67 2.14
CA ASN A 39 9.04 -2.69 1.85
C ASN A 39 7.99 -2.17 0.87
N PHE A 40 8.39 -1.29 -0.02
CA PHE A 40 7.54 -0.79 -1.10
C PHE A 40 7.81 -1.58 -2.38
N MET A 41 6.77 -1.65 -3.21
CA MET A 41 6.86 -2.21 -4.56
C MET A 41 6.55 -1.11 -5.56
N VAL A 42 7.22 -1.14 -6.71
CA VAL A 42 6.99 -0.16 -7.76
C VAL A 42 6.62 -0.87 -9.05
N ALA A 43 5.80 -0.21 -9.85
CA ALA A 43 5.50 -0.66 -11.20
C ALA A 43 6.21 0.26 -12.19
N ARG A 44 6.92 -0.32 -13.15
CA ARG A 44 7.67 0.42 -14.16
C ARG A 44 7.02 0.24 -15.52
N GLY A 45 6.91 1.32 -16.26
CA GLY A 45 6.43 1.28 -17.63
C GLY A 45 7.53 0.93 -18.60
N LYS A 46 7.21 1.06 -19.91
CA LYS A 46 8.13 0.71 -20.99
C LYS A 46 9.44 1.47 -20.94
N ASP A 47 9.38 2.73 -20.55
CA ASP A 47 10.55 3.61 -20.51
C ASP A 47 11.18 3.65 -19.13
N ASP A 48 10.89 2.64 -18.32
CA ASP A 48 11.41 2.51 -16.95
C ASP A 48 10.86 3.58 -16.00
N SER A 49 9.84 4.32 -16.42
CA SER A 49 9.20 5.30 -15.56
C SER A 49 8.38 4.62 -14.47
N ILE A 50 8.26 5.29 -13.31
CA ILE A 50 7.44 4.78 -12.21
C ILE A 50 5.98 5.12 -12.51
N ILE A 51 5.16 4.09 -12.71
CA ILE A 51 3.75 4.27 -13.05
C ILE A 51 2.81 3.78 -11.94
N GLY A 52 3.36 3.19 -10.89
CA GLY A 52 2.58 2.77 -9.74
C GLY A 52 3.48 2.44 -8.57
N VAL A 53 2.89 2.46 -7.38
CA VAL A 53 3.60 2.16 -6.16
C VAL A 53 2.63 1.66 -5.11
N ALA A 54 3.09 0.81 -4.20
CA ALA A 54 2.37 0.44 -3.00
C ALA A 54 3.39 0.08 -1.94
N GLY A 55 3.04 0.26 -0.68
CA GLY A 55 3.95 -0.05 0.40
C GLY A 55 3.26 -0.73 1.57
N VAL A 56 4.06 -1.36 2.41
CA VAL A 56 3.60 -1.92 3.67
C VAL A 56 4.62 -1.60 4.75
N GLU A 57 4.12 -1.12 5.89
CA GLU A 57 4.91 -1.01 7.10
C GLU A 57 4.68 -2.26 7.93
N ILE A 58 5.76 -2.82 8.44
CA ILE A 58 5.69 -4.07 9.19
C ILE A 58 5.82 -3.77 10.68
N HIS A 59 4.81 -4.18 11.45
CA HIS A 59 4.74 -3.97 12.89
C HIS A 59 4.40 -5.30 13.54
N ARG A 60 5.43 -6.12 13.78
CA ARG A 60 5.32 -7.49 14.30
C ARG A 60 4.52 -8.35 13.32
N GLU A 61 3.39 -8.90 13.75
CA GLU A 61 2.55 -9.73 12.87
C GLU A 61 1.51 -8.91 12.11
N ASN A 62 1.52 -7.59 12.27
CA ASN A 62 0.57 -6.70 11.61
C ASN A 62 1.27 -5.85 10.58
N GLY A 63 0.59 -5.59 9.47
CA GLY A 63 1.09 -4.71 8.43
C GLY A 63 0.16 -3.54 8.21
N LEU A 64 0.72 -2.42 7.79
CA LEU A 64 -0.04 -1.25 7.38
C LEU A 64 0.21 -1.03 5.90
N LEU A 65 -0.79 -1.35 5.08
CA LEU A 65 -0.74 -1.08 3.64
C LEU A 65 -0.97 0.41 3.44
N ARG A 66 -0.12 1.02 2.63
CA ARG A 66 -0.19 2.46 2.42
C ARG A 66 0.39 2.83 1.07
N SER A 67 0.19 4.08 0.70
CA SER A 67 0.90 4.67 -0.44
C SER A 67 0.63 3.95 -1.75
N LEU A 68 -0.60 3.44 -1.92
CA LEU A 68 -1.01 2.83 -3.18
C LEU A 68 -1.43 3.92 -4.15
N ALA A 69 -0.70 4.04 -5.23
CA ALA A 69 -0.99 5.04 -6.26
C ALA A 69 -0.67 4.49 -7.63
N VAL A 70 -1.49 4.83 -8.61
CA VAL A 70 -1.29 4.46 -10.01
C VAL A 70 -1.38 5.74 -10.83
N ASP A 71 -0.41 5.93 -11.73
CA ASP A 71 -0.41 7.05 -12.65
C ASP A 71 -1.75 7.06 -13.40
N PRO A 72 -2.44 8.23 -13.47
CA PRO A 72 -3.75 8.28 -14.13
C PRO A 72 -3.77 7.72 -15.54
N ALA A 73 -2.68 7.84 -16.28
CA ALA A 73 -2.59 7.31 -17.65
C ALA A 73 -2.64 5.78 -17.69
N TYR A 74 -2.41 5.12 -16.55
CA TYR A 74 -2.36 3.66 -16.47
C TYR A 74 -3.49 3.07 -15.65
N ARG A 75 -4.48 3.86 -15.24
CA ARG A 75 -5.63 3.36 -14.50
C ARG A 75 -6.54 2.55 -15.40
N GLY A 76 -7.32 1.66 -14.78
CA GLY A 76 -8.25 0.80 -15.51
C GLY A 76 -7.60 -0.42 -16.13
N LYS A 77 -6.33 -0.69 -15.81
CA LYS A 77 -5.59 -1.83 -16.38
C LYS A 77 -5.25 -2.89 -15.33
N GLY A 78 -5.83 -2.79 -14.13
CA GLY A 78 -5.60 -3.77 -13.07
C GLY A 78 -4.30 -3.60 -12.31
N LEU A 79 -3.59 -2.50 -12.51
CA LEU A 79 -2.30 -2.30 -11.89
C LEU A 79 -2.40 -2.17 -10.37
N GLY A 80 -3.45 -1.48 -9.88
CA GLY A 80 -3.69 -1.37 -8.44
C GLY A 80 -3.91 -2.72 -7.78
N ILE A 81 -4.64 -3.61 -8.45
CA ILE A 81 -4.86 -4.97 -7.96
C ILE A 81 -3.54 -5.72 -7.89
N LEU A 82 -2.74 -5.66 -8.95
CA LEU A 82 -1.46 -6.36 -9.00
C LEU A 82 -0.50 -5.85 -7.92
N LEU A 83 -0.44 -4.53 -7.73
CA LEU A 83 0.41 -3.96 -6.68
C LEU A 83 -0.04 -4.43 -5.30
N THR A 84 -1.35 -4.41 -5.03
CA THR A 84 -1.86 -4.88 -3.75
C THR A 84 -1.51 -6.34 -3.51
N ARG A 85 -1.69 -7.19 -4.54
CA ARG A 85 -1.36 -8.62 -4.41
C ARG A 85 0.13 -8.84 -4.17
N LYS A 86 0.99 -8.05 -4.82
CA LYS A 86 2.43 -8.15 -4.59
C LYS A 86 2.80 -7.74 -3.16
N ILE A 87 2.16 -6.69 -2.64
CA ILE A 87 2.40 -6.27 -1.26
C ILE A 87 1.90 -7.35 -0.29
N GLU A 88 0.76 -7.97 -0.56
CA GLU A 88 0.26 -9.06 0.28
C GLU A 88 1.25 -10.22 0.31
N SER A 89 1.81 -10.58 -0.85
CA SER A 89 2.80 -11.65 -0.91
C SER A 89 4.04 -11.31 -0.10
N LEU A 90 4.54 -10.08 -0.24
CA LEU A 90 5.71 -9.64 0.51
C LEU A 90 5.43 -9.67 2.01
N ALA A 91 4.27 -9.18 2.43
CA ALA A 91 3.90 -9.15 3.84
C ALA A 91 3.82 -10.57 4.42
N ARG A 92 3.21 -11.49 3.68
CA ARG A 92 3.08 -12.87 4.16
C ARG A 92 4.43 -13.56 4.27
N GLU A 93 5.34 -13.29 3.35
CA GLU A 93 6.71 -13.82 3.44
C GLU A 93 7.40 -13.36 4.71
N LYS A 94 7.03 -12.19 5.23
CA LYS A 94 7.63 -11.64 6.43
C LYS A 94 6.84 -11.96 7.70
N GLY A 95 5.88 -12.87 7.61
CA GLY A 95 5.14 -13.35 8.77
C GLY A 95 3.95 -12.50 9.17
N ILE A 96 3.52 -11.58 8.31
CA ILE A 96 2.36 -10.75 8.59
C ILE A 96 1.09 -11.58 8.43
N ASN A 97 0.22 -11.55 9.43
CA ASN A 97 -1.06 -12.27 9.34
C ASN A 97 -2.26 -11.35 9.19
N THR A 98 -2.13 -10.05 9.42
CA THR A 98 -3.22 -9.10 9.25
C THR A 98 -2.69 -7.80 8.67
N ILE A 99 -3.35 -7.31 7.62
CA ILE A 99 -3.02 -6.02 7.02
C ILE A 99 -4.14 -5.04 7.29
N TYR A 100 -3.78 -3.87 7.79
CA TYR A 100 -4.69 -2.74 8.01
C TYR A 100 -4.39 -1.64 7.01
N LEU A 101 -5.38 -0.80 6.72
CA LEU A 101 -5.18 0.37 5.88
C LEU A 101 -6.21 1.43 6.20
N LEU A 102 -5.87 2.67 5.83
CA LEU A 102 -6.79 3.81 5.86
C LEU A 102 -6.91 4.35 4.45
N THR A 103 -8.14 4.67 4.03
CA THR A 103 -8.35 5.23 2.70
C THR A 103 -9.44 6.30 2.72
N MET A 104 -9.24 7.34 1.92
CA MET A 104 -10.24 8.39 1.72
C MET A 104 -11.11 8.12 0.50
N THR A 105 -10.54 7.48 -0.51
CA THR A 105 -11.16 7.43 -1.84
C THR A 105 -11.36 6.03 -2.39
N ALA A 106 -10.77 5.01 -1.75
CA ALA A 106 -10.77 3.65 -2.30
C ALA A 106 -11.53 2.65 -1.42
N ALA A 107 -12.51 3.14 -0.64
CA ALA A 107 -13.26 2.29 0.26
C ALA A 107 -14.06 1.21 -0.48
N ASP A 108 -14.36 1.41 -1.76
CA ASP A 108 -15.07 0.42 -2.57
C ASP A 108 -14.13 -0.53 -3.29
N PHE A 109 -12.86 -0.14 -3.42
CA PHE A 109 -11.87 -0.95 -4.13
C PHE A 109 -11.40 -2.12 -3.28
N PHE A 110 -11.04 -1.84 -2.03
CA PHE A 110 -10.41 -2.85 -1.19
C PHE A 110 -11.33 -4.02 -0.79
N PRO A 111 -12.66 -3.81 -0.58
CA PRO A 111 -13.52 -4.97 -0.31
C PRO A 111 -13.50 -6.01 -1.42
N MET A 112 -13.30 -5.59 -2.68
CA MET A 112 -13.21 -6.53 -3.79
C MET A 112 -11.99 -7.42 -3.69
N LEU A 113 -11.00 -7.02 -2.91
CA LEU A 113 -9.76 -7.78 -2.70
C LEU A 113 -9.77 -8.55 -1.38
N GLY A 114 -10.91 -8.56 -0.67
CA GLY A 114 -11.05 -9.32 0.56
C GLY A 114 -10.87 -8.52 1.83
N TYR A 115 -10.81 -7.20 1.74
CA TYR A 115 -10.70 -6.35 2.91
C TYR A 115 -12.07 -6.01 3.46
N GLU A 116 -12.16 -5.87 4.78
CA GLU A 116 -13.40 -5.54 5.48
C GLU A 116 -13.24 -4.25 6.25
N VAL A 117 -14.29 -3.44 6.26
CA VAL A 117 -14.32 -2.20 7.03
C VAL A 117 -14.29 -2.54 8.51
N THR A 118 -13.49 -1.81 9.27
CA THR A 118 -13.42 -1.97 10.71
C THR A 118 -13.35 -0.60 11.37
N GLN A 119 -13.50 -0.58 12.71
CA GLN A 119 -13.40 0.66 13.47
C GLN A 119 -11.97 0.88 13.93
N ARG A 120 -11.55 2.14 13.91
CA ARG A 120 -10.16 2.49 14.26
C ARG A 120 -9.80 2.06 15.68
N ASP A 121 -10.75 2.09 16.61
CA ASP A 121 -10.46 1.75 18.01
C ASP A 121 -10.23 0.27 18.24
N THR A 122 -10.53 -0.59 17.26
CA THR A 122 -10.25 -2.03 17.37
C THR A 122 -8.88 -2.39 16.81
N VAL A 123 -8.17 -1.45 16.23
CA VAL A 123 -6.88 -1.69 15.58
C VAL A 123 -5.79 -1.78 16.65
N PRO A 124 -4.81 -2.71 16.51
CA PRO A 124 -3.73 -2.84 17.50
C PRO A 124 -2.96 -1.53 17.69
N ALA A 125 -2.44 -1.35 18.91
CA ALA A 125 -1.69 -0.14 19.24
C ALA A 125 -0.49 0.08 18.31
N SER A 126 0.16 -1.00 17.86
CA SER A 126 1.32 -0.88 16.98
C SER A 126 0.96 -0.20 15.66
N ILE A 127 -0.27 -0.37 15.21
CA ILE A 127 -0.78 0.27 13.99
C ILE A 127 -1.36 1.63 14.32
N ARG A 128 -2.17 1.73 15.40
CA ARG A 128 -2.79 3.01 15.78
C ARG A 128 -1.77 4.09 16.09
N ASN A 129 -0.59 3.70 16.57
CA ASN A 129 0.45 4.66 16.95
C ASN A 129 1.35 5.06 15.78
N THR A 130 1.09 4.56 14.57
CA THR A 130 1.84 5.01 13.40
C THR A 130 1.46 6.45 13.07
N PRO A 131 2.38 7.20 12.45
CA PRO A 131 2.06 8.57 12.04
C PRO A 131 0.82 8.65 11.14
N GLU A 132 0.64 7.69 10.24
CA GLU A 132 -0.50 7.72 9.34
C GLU A 132 -1.82 7.66 10.10
N PHE A 133 -1.93 6.78 11.10
CA PHE A 133 -3.16 6.66 11.89
C PHE A 133 -3.34 7.83 12.85
N LYS A 134 -2.26 8.35 13.43
CA LYS A 134 -2.37 9.37 14.48
C LYS A 134 -2.60 10.76 13.94
N ASN A 135 -1.85 11.15 12.92
CA ASN A 135 -1.75 12.57 12.56
C ASN A 135 -1.94 12.87 11.09
N ILE A 136 -1.65 11.92 10.21
CA ILE A 136 -1.52 12.22 8.78
C ILE A 136 -2.82 12.01 8.05
N CYS A 137 -3.53 10.91 8.33
CA CYS A 137 -4.80 10.64 7.68
C CYS A 137 -5.94 11.24 8.49
N PRO A 138 -6.93 11.89 7.82
CA PRO A 138 -8.07 12.48 8.52
C PRO A 138 -8.90 11.44 9.27
N VAL A 139 -9.62 11.91 10.28
CA VAL A 139 -10.54 11.07 11.04
C VAL A 139 -11.60 10.44 10.14
N SER A 140 -11.93 11.11 9.03
CA SER A 140 -12.94 10.62 8.09
C SER A 140 -12.47 9.48 7.21
N ALA A 141 -11.17 9.17 7.20
CA ALA A 141 -10.66 8.05 6.42
C ALA A 141 -11.24 6.73 6.92
N VAL A 142 -11.59 5.86 5.97
CA VAL A 142 -12.16 4.55 6.29
C VAL A 142 -11.03 3.57 6.59
N CYS A 143 -11.20 2.81 7.68
CA CYS A 143 -10.23 1.80 8.08
C CYS A 143 -10.70 0.43 7.62
N LEU A 144 -9.82 -0.33 6.99
CA LEU A 144 -10.12 -1.70 6.55
C LEU A 144 -9.01 -2.64 7.00
N LEU A 145 -9.35 -3.92 7.04
CA LEU A 145 -8.37 -4.96 7.38
C LEU A 145 -8.60 -6.23 6.56
N LYS A 146 -7.54 -7.01 6.44
CA LYS A 146 -7.62 -8.34 5.85
C LYS A 146 -6.77 -9.29 6.67
N VAL A 147 -7.36 -10.41 7.09
CA VAL A 147 -6.66 -11.44 7.85
C VAL A 147 -6.27 -12.55 6.89
N PHE A 148 -5.00 -12.97 6.94
CA PHE A 148 -4.53 -14.09 6.15
C PHE A 148 -4.58 -15.36 6.99
N ASP A 149 -5.07 -16.44 6.38
CA ASP A 149 -5.19 -17.72 7.07
C ASP A 149 -4.05 -18.63 6.62
N PHE A 150 -3.03 -18.74 7.48
CA PHE A 150 -1.87 -19.57 7.17
C PHE A 150 -2.13 -21.06 7.34
N THR A 151 -3.28 -21.44 7.89
CA THR A 151 -3.60 -22.86 8.06
C THR A 151 -4.20 -23.49 6.81
N LYS A 152 -4.66 -22.68 5.87
CA LYS A 152 -5.22 -23.15 4.62
C LYS A 152 -4.17 -23.05 3.52
N ARG A 153 -3.61 -24.16 3.18
CA ARG A 153 -2.57 -24.21 2.16
C ARG A 153 -2.85 -25.26 1.15
#